data_ec8d5de901025599d4a47c5f86fa543d
#
_entry.id   ec8d5de901025599d4a47c5f86fa543d
#
_cell.length_a   1.000
_cell.length_b   1.000
_cell.length_c   1.000
_cell.angle_alpha   90.00
_cell.angle_beta   90.00
_cell.angle_gamma   90.00
#
_symmetry.space_group_name_H-M   'P 1'
#
loop_
_entity.id
_entity.type
_entity.pdbx_description
1 polymer ?
#
loop_
_entity_poly.entity_id
_entity_poly.type
_entity_poly.pdbx_seq_one_letter_code
_entity_poly.pdbx_strand_id
1 'polypeptide(L)'
;MNRIAGAILLFSTMAAVANAATDPRLAACLGCHDPTLPQNTLTPLLGGQPAFFVLTQLFLFRGERRDSEPMIQIMKGVSDGDMQTLADAVAKLPPPTPPAGSRDNARIERGKILAKEHRCTVCHNPDFSGKDQVPRLANQREEYLLKALREFRSGKRLGYGGAMADVLAGLKDADLIDVAHYLSHLK
;
A
#
# COMPACT_ATOMS: atom_id res chain seq x y z
N MET A 1 -36.12 62.34 -15.77
CA MET A 1 -34.95 61.49 -16.16
C MET A 1 -34.56 60.68 -14.93
N ASN A 2 -35.16 59.48 -14.76
CA ASN A 2 -34.90 58.63 -13.62
C ASN A 2 -33.88 57.53 -14.04
N ARG A 3 -32.72 57.50 -13.41
CA ARG A 3 -31.72 56.44 -13.56
C ARG A 3 -31.95 55.42 -12.45
N ILE A 4 -32.43 54.25 -12.84
CA ILE A 4 -32.53 53.07 -11.94
C ILE A 4 -31.17 52.38 -11.98
N ALA A 5 -30.44 52.41 -10.86
CA ALA A 5 -29.21 51.70 -10.68
C ALA A 5 -29.56 50.25 -10.23
N GLY A 6 -29.37 49.29 -11.13
CA GLY A 6 -29.53 47.89 -10.81
C GLY A 6 -28.30 47.37 -10.05
N ALA A 7 -28.50 46.97 -8.81
CA ALA A 7 -27.47 46.26 -8.02
C ALA A 7 -27.43 44.79 -8.45
N ILE A 8 -26.31 44.37 -9.06
CA ILE A 8 -26.04 42.96 -9.37
C ILE A 8 -25.48 42.34 -8.11
N LEU A 9 -26.29 41.49 -7.45
CA LEU A 9 -25.85 40.62 -6.38
C LEU A 9 -25.08 39.44 -6.98
N LEU A 10 -23.76 39.47 -6.85
CA LEU A 10 -22.91 38.34 -7.13
C LEU A 10 -23.07 37.30 -6.00
N PHE A 11 -23.85 36.25 -6.27
CA PHE A 11 -23.87 35.05 -5.42
C PHE A 11 -22.57 34.27 -5.64
N SER A 12 -21.59 34.46 -4.76
CA SER A 12 -20.44 33.55 -4.63
C SER A 12 -20.93 32.21 -4.11
N THR A 13 -21.11 31.23 -5.01
CA THR A 13 -21.29 29.87 -4.62
C THR A 13 -19.95 29.37 -4.07
N MET A 14 -19.78 29.37 -2.76
CA MET A 14 -18.76 28.59 -2.09
C MET A 14 -19.07 27.10 -2.38
N ALA A 15 -18.36 26.52 -3.33
CA ALA A 15 -18.30 25.08 -3.48
C ALA A 15 -17.73 24.52 -2.17
N ALA A 16 -18.60 23.96 -1.33
CA ALA A 16 -18.19 23.16 -0.19
C ALA A 16 -17.38 21.99 -0.76
N VAL A 17 -16.05 22.03 -0.62
CA VAL A 17 -15.22 20.84 -0.79
C VAL A 17 -15.75 19.88 0.26
N ALA A 18 -16.53 18.88 -0.18
CA ALA A 18 -16.92 17.76 0.64
C ALA A 18 -15.62 17.08 1.05
N ASN A 19 -15.14 17.44 2.23
CA ASN A 19 -14.13 16.67 2.94
C ASN A 19 -14.75 15.28 3.05
N ALA A 20 -14.28 14.32 2.24
CA ALA A 20 -14.71 12.94 2.36
C ALA A 20 -14.38 12.56 3.80
N ALA A 21 -15.41 12.56 4.65
CA ALA A 21 -15.29 12.20 6.05
C ALA A 21 -14.64 10.81 6.05
N THR A 22 -13.39 10.78 6.47
CA THR A 22 -12.63 9.53 6.56
C THR A 22 -13.41 8.66 7.52
N ASP A 23 -13.80 7.45 7.08
CA ASP A 23 -14.44 6.46 7.95
C ASP A 23 -13.66 6.43 9.28
N PRO A 24 -14.29 6.62 10.44
CA PRO A 24 -13.60 6.67 11.73
C PRO A 24 -12.79 5.40 12.01
N ARG A 25 -13.17 4.28 11.40
CA ARG A 25 -12.41 3.03 11.46
C ARG A 25 -11.10 3.12 10.68
N LEU A 26 -11.07 3.87 9.55
CA LEU A 26 -9.83 4.12 8.83
C LEU A 26 -8.84 4.92 9.69
N ALA A 27 -9.31 5.88 10.48
CA ALA A 27 -8.47 6.61 11.43
C ALA A 27 -7.82 5.67 12.45
N ALA A 28 -8.56 4.68 12.96
CA ALA A 28 -8.01 3.66 13.85
C ALA A 28 -6.92 2.80 13.15
N CYS A 29 -7.12 2.43 11.88
CA CYS A 29 -6.10 1.73 11.10
C CYS A 29 -4.81 2.56 10.97
N LEU A 30 -4.96 3.85 10.67
CA LEU A 30 -3.84 4.77 10.50
C LEU A 30 -3.05 5.02 11.81
N GLY A 31 -3.61 4.71 12.98
CA GLY A 31 -2.88 4.76 14.23
C GLY A 31 -1.65 3.83 14.26
N CYS A 32 -1.73 2.66 13.60
CA CYS A 32 -0.61 1.74 13.46
C CYS A 32 0.06 1.82 12.07
N HIS A 33 -0.72 2.12 11.04
CA HIS A 33 -0.26 2.24 9.65
C HIS A 33 0.15 3.67 9.26
N ASP A 34 0.52 4.49 10.23
CA ASP A 34 0.92 5.88 10.07
C ASP A 34 2.18 6.00 9.19
N PRO A 35 2.13 6.80 8.10
CA PRO A 35 3.29 7.01 7.23
C PRO A 35 4.46 7.73 7.94
N THR A 36 4.23 8.40 9.06
CA THR A 36 5.27 9.08 9.84
C THR A 36 6.09 8.15 10.73
N LEU A 37 5.62 6.91 10.97
CA LEU A 37 6.39 5.93 11.73
C LEU A 37 7.70 5.55 11.02
N PRO A 38 8.75 5.17 11.79
CA PRO A 38 10.05 4.81 11.23
C PRO A 38 10.00 3.71 10.18
N GLN A 39 10.91 3.77 9.21
CA GLN A 39 11.00 2.79 8.11
C GLN A 39 11.33 1.36 8.57
N ASN A 40 11.92 1.20 9.75
CA ASN A 40 12.25 -0.10 10.34
C ASN A 40 11.06 -0.79 11.03
N THR A 41 9.84 -0.29 10.87
CA THR A 41 8.65 -0.99 11.35
C THR A 41 8.17 -2.05 10.36
N LEU A 42 7.64 -3.16 10.90
CA LEU A 42 7.06 -4.24 10.10
C LEU A 42 5.60 -3.98 9.71
N THR A 43 5.01 -2.88 10.16
CA THR A 43 3.66 -2.47 9.79
C THR A 43 3.68 -1.77 8.43
N PRO A 44 2.93 -2.25 7.42
CA PRO A 44 2.99 -1.67 6.08
C PRO A 44 2.28 -0.32 5.96
N LEU A 45 2.71 0.48 4.98
CA LEU A 45 1.96 1.64 4.52
C LEU A 45 0.75 1.20 3.70
N LEU A 46 -0.40 1.85 3.91
CA LEU A 46 -1.66 1.51 3.24
C LEU A 46 -1.91 2.34 1.97
N GLY A 47 -1.35 3.52 1.87
CA GLY A 47 -1.64 4.47 0.80
C GLY A 47 -1.41 3.90 -0.60
N GLY A 48 -2.36 4.20 -1.51
CA GLY A 48 -2.28 3.79 -2.91
C GLY A 48 -2.37 2.29 -3.17
N GLN A 49 -2.78 1.48 -2.18
CA GLN A 49 -3.01 0.06 -2.40
C GLN A 49 -4.32 -0.18 -3.17
N PRO A 50 -4.37 -1.09 -4.15
CA PRO A 50 -5.60 -1.43 -4.86
C PRO A 50 -6.67 -1.98 -3.90
N ALA A 51 -7.93 -1.53 -4.04
CA ALA A 51 -9.01 -1.91 -3.15
C ALA A 51 -9.19 -3.44 -3.06
N PHE A 52 -9.13 -4.15 -4.20
CA PHE A 52 -9.28 -5.60 -4.21
C PHE A 52 -8.13 -6.33 -3.51
N PHE A 53 -6.90 -5.82 -3.64
CA PHE A 53 -5.78 -6.33 -2.84
C PHE A 53 -6.05 -6.14 -1.35
N VAL A 54 -6.45 -4.94 -0.91
CA VAL A 54 -6.76 -4.65 0.50
C VAL A 54 -7.85 -5.57 1.02
N LEU A 55 -8.97 -5.67 0.30
CA LEU A 55 -10.08 -6.54 0.66
C LEU A 55 -9.61 -7.98 0.87
N THR A 56 -8.81 -8.50 -0.07
CA THR A 56 -8.22 -9.85 0.05
C THR A 56 -7.39 -9.99 1.33
N GLN A 57 -6.58 -8.97 1.69
CA GLN A 57 -5.79 -9.02 2.92
C GLN A 57 -6.68 -9.08 4.17
N LEU A 58 -7.73 -8.26 4.21
CA LEU A 58 -8.65 -8.22 5.35
C LEU A 58 -9.36 -9.58 5.53
N PHE A 59 -9.79 -10.21 4.43
CA PHE A 59 -10.34 -11.58 4.46
C PHE A 59 -9.34 -12.61 4.97
N LEU A 60 -8.08 -12.53 4.53
CA LEU A 60 -7.04 -13.48 4.94
C LEU A 60 -6.71 -13.34 6.43
N PHE A 61 -6.72 -12.13 6.97
CA PHE A 61 -6.53 -11.89 8.41
C PHE A 61 -7.72 -12.39 9.23
N ARG A 62 -8.95 -12.05 8.82
CA ARG A 62 -10.14 -12.51 9.51
C ARG A 62 -10.25 -14.05 9.54
N GLY A 63 -9.84 -14.70 8.46
CA GLY A 63 -9.83 -16.16 8.34
C GLY A 63 -8.56 -16.83 8.86
N GLU A 64 -7.68 -16.09 9.56
CA GLU A 64 -6.42 -16.57 10.15
C GLU A 64 -5.48 -17.26 9.11
N ARG A 65 -5.66 -16.92 7.83
CA ARG A 65 -4.85 -17.47 6.71
C ARG A 65 -3.62 -16.62 6.39
N ARG A 66 -3.50 -15.47 7.03
CA ARG A 66 -2.33 -14.60 6.98
C ARG A 66 -1.90 -14.29 8.41
N ASP A 67 -0.67 -14.66 8.74
CA ASP A 67 -0.12 -14.49 10.08
C ASP A 67 0.17 -13.02 10.38
N SER A 68 -0.55 -12.48 11.35
CA SER A 68 -0.32 -11.20 12.02
C SER A 68 -1.31 -11.09 13.17
N GLU A 69 -0.89 -11.43 14.36
CA GLU A 69 -1.77 -11.44 15.53
C GLU A 69 -2.55 -10.13 15.73
N PRO A 70 -1.95 -8.93 15.64
CA PRO A 70 -2.71 -7.69 15.77
C PRO A 70 -3.81 -7.56 14.72
N MET A 71 -3.53 -7.92 13.45
CA MET A 71 -4.51 -7.79 12.37
C MET A 71 -5.62 -8.84 12.46
N ILE A 72 -5.30 -10.04 12.92
CA ILE A 72 -6.28 -11.10 13.17
C ILE A 72 -7.31 -10.63 14.21
N GLN A 73 -6.83 -10.09 15.34
CA GLN A 73 -7.71 -9.57 16.39
C GLN A 73 -8.55 -8.39 15.92
N ILE A 74 -7.95 -7.44 15.18
CA ILE A 74 -8.67 -6.27 14.63
C ILE A 74 -9.77 -6.72 13.65
N MET A 75 -9.54 -7.75 12.85
CA MET A 75 -10.49 -8.20 11.83
C MET A 75 -11.55 -9.17 12.36
N LYS A 76 -11.40 -9.66 13.59
CA LYS A 76 -12.36 -10.57 14.21
C LYS A 76 -13.74 -9.93 14.29
N GLY A 77 -14.73 -10.59 13.66
CA GLY A 77 -16.11 -10.12 13.67
C GLY A 77 -16.44 -8.95 12.71
N VAL A 78 -15.47 -8.46 11.93
CA VAL A 78 -15.73 -7.44 10.91
C VAL A 78 -16.53 -8.04 9.76
N SER A 79 -17.64 -7.40 9.36
CA SER A 79 -18.51 -7.87 8.29
C SER A 79 -17.86 -7.72 6.90
N ASP A 80 -18.36 -8.47 5.90
CA ASP A 80 -17.89 -8.35 4.51
C ASP A 80 -18.11 -6.93 3.97
N GLY A 81 -19.25 -6.32 4.25
CA GLY A 81 -19.56 -4.96 3.83
C GLY A 81 -18.63 -3.91 4.46
N ASP A 82 -18.28 -4.10 5.73
CA ASP A 82 -17.30 -3.22 6.40
C ASP A 82 -15.91 -3.37 5.81
N MET A 83 -15.48 -4.60 5.53
CA MET A 83 -14.18 -4.83 4.87
C MET A 83 -14.13 -4.20 3.48
N GLN A 84 -15.22 -4.28 2.69
CA GLN A 84 -15.30 -3.60 1.39
C GLN A 84 -15.18 -2.09 1.56
N THR A 85 -15.93 -1.50 2.49
CA THR A 85 -15.89 -0.06 2.78
C THR A 85 -14.48 0.39 3.19
N LEU A 86 -13.80 -0.38 4.06
CA LEU A 86 -12.42 -0.09 4.47
C LEU A 86 -11.44 -0.21 3.31
N ALA A 87 -11.59 -1.22 2.47
CA ALA A 87 -10.73 -1.40 1.29
C ALA A 87 -10.85 -0.23 0.31
N ASP A 88 -12.07 0.22 0.04
CA ASP A 88 -12.35 1.38 -0.82
C ASP A 88 -11.81 2.69 -0.22
N ALA A 89 -11.87 2.83 1.11
CA ALA A 89 -11.32 3.99 1.81
C ALA A 89 -9.77 4.00 1.75
N VAL A 90 -9.13 2.87 1.97
CA VAL A 90 -7.66 2.71 1.85
C VAL A 90 -7.17 3.01 0.43
N ALA A 91 -7.88 2.56 -0.60
CA ALA A 91 -7.50 2.81 -1.99
C ALA A 91 -7.51 4.31 -2.38
N LYS A 92 -8.25 5.13 -1.63
CA LYS A 92 -8.30 6.59 -1.81
C LYS A 92 -7.20 7.34 -1.08
N LEU A 93 -6.46 6.69 -0.19
CA LEU A 93 -5.32 7.31 0.48
C LEU A 93 -4.22 7.63 -0.53
N PRO A 94 -3.52 8.77 -0.37
CA PRO A 94 -2.40 9.11 -1.24
C PRO A 94 -1.32 8.03 -1.18
N PRO A 95 -0.66 7.73 -2.31
CA PRO A 95 0.45 6.78 -2.33
C PRO A 95 1.61 7.30 -1.49
N PRO A 96 2.39 6.41 -0.86
CA PRO A 96 3.55 6.81 -0.08
C PRO A 96 4.63 7.44 -0.96
N THR A 97 5.35 8.40 -0.39
CA THR A 97 6.54 9.01 -0.98
C THR A 97 7.81 8.27 -0.54
N PRO A 98 8.91 8.41 -1.30
CA PRO A 98 10.19 7.85 -0.87
C PRO A 98 10.58 8.33 0.53
N PRO A 99 11.16 7.48 1.39
CA PRO A 99 11.58 7.88 2.72
C PRO A 99 12.68 8.95 2.66
N ALA A 100 12.65 9.86 3.63
CA ALA A 100 13.79 10.72 3.90
C ALA A 100 14.91 9.87 4.55
N GLY A 101 16.13 9.93 4.01
CA GLY A 101 17.26 9.20 4.57
C GLY A 101 18.33 8.84 3.55
N SER A 102 19.35 8.12 4.00
CA SER A 102 20.45 7.70 3.16
C SER A 102 19.98 6.62 2.16
N ARG A 103 20.25 6.88 0.89
CA ARG A 103 20.04 5.94 -0.21
C ARG A 103 21.36 5.24 -0.52
N ASP A 104 21.37 3.93 -0.44
CA ASP A 104 22.49 3.15 -0.99
C ASP A 104 22.27 2.94 -2.49
N ASN A 105 22.91 3.77 -3.31
CA ASN A 105 22.74 3.72 -4.75
C ASN A 105 23.22 2.39 -5.36
N ALA A 106 24.22 1.74 -4.76
CA ALA A 106 24.70 0.45 -5.24
C ALA A 106 23.64 -0.65 -5.01
N ARG A 107 22.98 -0.65 -3.86
CA ARG A 107 21.85 -1.55 -3.58
C ARG A 107 20.66 -1.27 -4.51
N ILE A 108 20.36 0.01 -4.75
CA ILE A 108 19.28 0.41 -5.67
C ILE A 108 19.54 -0.14 -7.07
N GLU A 109 20.76 0.01 -7.61
CA GLU A 109 21.06 -0.50 -8.95
C GLU A 109 21.02 -2.03 -9.01
N ARG A 110 21.54 -2.76 -8.02
CA ARG A 110 21.40 -4.22 -7.97
C ARG A 110 19.94 -4.65 -7.86
N GLY A 111 19.15 -4.05 -6.98
CA GLY A 111 17.73 -4.34 -6.82
C GLY A 111 16.92 -4.07 -8.09
N LYS A 112 17.25 -2.99 -8.82
CA LYS A 112 16.64 -2.66 -10.11
C LYS A 112 16.93 -3.71 -11.19
N ILE A 113 18.19 -4.18 -11.26
CA ILE A 113 18.58 -5.25 -12.19
C ILE A 113 17.80 -6.52 -11.86
N LEU A 114 17.80 -6.95 -10.59
CA LEU A 114 17.06 -8.13 -10.13
C LEU A 114 15.55 -8.03 -10.43
N ALA A 115 14.93 -6.88 -10.15
CA ALA A 115 13.52 -6.67 -10.42
C ALA A 115 13.19 -6.75 -11.93
N LYS A 116 14.11 -6.35 -12.80
CA LYS A 116 13.98 -6.50 -14.26
C LYS A 116 14.16 -7.96 -14.68
N GLU A 117 15.19 -8.64 -14.22
CA GLU A 117 15.50 -10.04 -14.56
C GLU A 117 14.36 -10.98 -14.12
N HIS A 118 13.80 -10.76 -12.93
CA HIS A 118 12.67 -11.50 -12.39
C HIS A 118 11.30 -10.98 -12.82
N ARG A 119 11.26 -10.01 -13.76
CA ARG A 119 10.05 -9.52 -14.43
C ARG A 119 8.97 -9.02 -13.48
N CYS A 120 9.33 -8.43 -12.36
CA CYS A 120 8.40 -7.98 -11.30
C CYS A 120 7.34 -7.01 -11.85
N THR A 121 7.71 -6.15 -12.80
CA THR A 121 6.83 -5.15 -13.42
C THR A 121 5.70 -5.74 -14.28
N VAL A 122 5.77 -7.00 -14.68
CA VAL A 122 4.70 -7.66 -15.46
C VAL A 122 3.40 -7.75 -14.65
N CYS A 123 3.51 -8.02 -13.35
CA CYS A 123 2.37 -8.10 -12.45
C CYS A 123 2.17 -6.80 -11.65
N HIS A 124 3.25 -6.19 -11.17
CA HIS A 124 3.19 -5.03 -10.27
C HIS A 124 3.13 -3.67 -10.98
N ASN A 125 2.95 -3.63 -12.30
CA ASN A 125 3.04 -2.47 -13.20
C ASN A 125 4.46 -1.90 -13.34
N PRO A 126 4.75 -1.16 -14.43
CA PRO A 126 6.07 -0.57 -14.68
C PRO A 126 6.56 0.37 -13.56
N ASP A 127 5.64 1.04 -12.89
CA ASP A 127 5.88 1.97 -11.78
C ASP A 127 5.69 1.33 -10.38
N PHE A 128 5.47 0.02 -10.33
CA PHE A 128 5.18 -0.74 -9.11
C PHE A 128 3.95 -0.23 -8.33
N SER A 129 2.99 0.39 -9.01
CA SER A 129 1.73 0.86 -8.41
C SER A 129 0.78 -0.27 -8.01
N GLY A 130 0.95 -1.45 -8.61
CA GLY A 130 0.02 -2.56 -8.44
C GLY A 130 -1.30 -2.38 -9.19
N LYS A 131 -2.10 -3.44 -9.23
CA LYS A 131 -3.45 -3.44 -9.84
C LYS A 131 -4.26 -4.62 -9.32
N ASP A 132 -5.57 -4.47 -9.24
CA ASP A 132 -6.48 -5.52 -8.82
C ASP A 132 -6.05 -6.16 -7.48
N GLN A 133 -5.68 -7.45 -7.50
CA GLN A 133 -5.17 -8.18 -6.33
C GLN A 133 -3.64 -8.13 -6.18
N VAL A 134 -2.95 -7.46 -7.10
CA VAL A 134 -1.49 -7.31 -7.06
C VAL A 134 -1.14 -6.00 -6.34
N PRO A 135 -0.35 -6.04 -5.25
CA PRO A 135 -0.10 -4.86 -4.43
C PRO A 135 0.81 -3.82 -5.09
N ARG A 136 0.64 -2.57 -4.65
CA ARG A 136 1.64 -1.53 -4.80
C ARG A 136 2.87 -1.88 -3.96
N LEU A 137 4.04 -1.82 -4.57
CA LEU A 137 5.35 -2.03 -3.94
C LEU A 137 6.12 -0.72 -3.79
N ALA A 138 5.89 0.25 -4.70
CA ALA A 138 6.61 1.52 -4.73
C ALA A 138 6.49 2.27 -3.41
N ASN A 139 7.66 2.59 -2.83
CA ASN A 139 7.82 3.34 -1.60
C ASN A 139 7.18 2.72 -0.35
N GLN A 140 6.98 1.40 -0.37
CA GLN A 140 6.61 0.65 0.82
C GLN A 140 7.83 0.52 1.75
N ARG A 141 7.60 0.38 3.06
CA ARG A 141 8.67 0.21 4.05
C ARG A 141 9.60 -0.95 3.71
N GLU A 142 10.91 -0.69 3.74
CA GLU A 142 11.95 -1.66 3.37
C GLU A 142 11.84 -2.94 4.22
N GLU A 143 11.74 -2.80 5.54
CA GLU A 143 11.64 -3.96 6.45
C GLU A 143 10.38 -4.79 6.21
N TYR A 144 9.25 -4.12 5.91
CA TYR A 144 8.04 -4.83 5.56
C TYR A 144 8.15 -5.57 4.21
N LEU A 145 8.76 -4.93 3.19
CA LEU A 145 9.01 -5.56 1.90
C LEU A 145 9.89 -6.79 2.06
N LEU A 146 10.99 -6.66 2.81
CA LEU A 146 11.92 -7.76 3.05
C LEU A 146 11.24 -8.92 3.79
N LYS A 147 10.46 -8.61 4.85
CA LYS A 147 9.63 -9.63 5.53
C LYS A 147 8.69 -10.33 4.55
N ALA A 148 7.96 -9.59 3.74
CA ALA A 148 6.99 -10.15 2.79
C ALA A 148 7.67 -11.02 1.71
N LEU A 149 8.80 -10.59 1.16
CA LEU A 149 9.58 -11.37 0.19
C LEU A 149 10.07 -12.70 0.79
N ARG A 150 10.59 -12.67 2.02
CA ARG A 150 11.02 -13.87 2.74
C ARG A 150 9.86 -14.82 3.01
N GLU A 151 8.69 -14.30 3.40
CA GLU A 151 7.49 -15.10 3.65
C GLU A 151 6.97 -15.78 2.38
N PHE A 152 6.96 -15.09 1.25
CA PHE A 152 6.60 -15.68 -0.04
C PHE A 152 7.60 -16.75 -0.46
N ARG A 153 8.91 -16.46 -0.40
CA ARG A 153 9.95 -17.42 -0.77
C ARG A 153 9.90 -18.70 0.08
N SER A 154 9.58 -18.58 1.36
CA SER A 154 9.50 -19.73 2.29
C SER A 154 8.13 -20.43 2.28
N GLY A 155 7.16 -19.97 1.50
CA GLY A 155 5.80 -20.51 1.47
C GLY A 155 4.97 -20.22 2.72
N LYS A 156 5.43 -19.38 3.64
CA LYS A 156 4.68 -19.00 4.85
C LYS A 156 3.48 -18.10 4.55
N ARG A 157 3.51 -17.37 3.43
CA ARG A 157 2.42 -16.46 3.05
C ARG A 157 1.42 -17.21 2.18
N LEU A 158 0.40 -17.75 2.83
CA LEU A 158 -0.66 -18.55 2.20
C LEU A 158 -1.70 -17.67 1.49
N GLY A 159 -2.46 -18.28 0.55
CA GLY A 159 -3.64 -17.64 -0.04
C GLY A 159 -3.41 -16.90 -1.37
N TYR A 160 -2.22 -17.00 -1.98
CA TYR A 160 -1.86 -16.24 -3.19
C TYR A 160 -1.52 -17.12 -4.42
N GLY A 161 -1.74 -18.41 -4.38
CA GLY A 161 -1.14 -19.30 -5.36
C GLY A 161 0.40 -19.31 -5.29
N GLY A 162 1.08 -20.08 -6.11
CA GLY A 162 2.55 -20.24 -6.08
C GLY A 162 3.33 -19.12 -6.79
N ALA A 163 2.67 -18.25 -7.58
CA ALA A 163 3.35 -17.37 -8.53
C ALA A 163 4.47 -16.50 -7.90
N MET A 164 4.22 -15.89 -6.74
CA MET A 164 5.27 -15.10 -6.06
C MET A 164 6.38 -15.97 -5.48
N ALA A 165 6.05 -17.15 -4.96
CA ALA A 165 7.05 -18.09 -4.47
C ALA A 165 7.95 -18.59 -5.61
N ASP A 166 7.38 -18.91 -6.77
CA ASP A 166 8.11 -19.34 -7.96
C ASP A 166 9.09 -18.27 -8.47
N VAL A 167 8.64 -17.01 -8.54
CA VAL A 167 9.48 -15.86 -8.94
C VAL A 167 10.67 -15.67 -7.99
N LEU A 168 10.48 -15.95 -6.70
CA LEU A 168 11.48 -15.71 -5.66
C LEU A 168 12.37 -16.94 -5.37
N ALA A 169 12.06 -18.11 -5.90
CA ALA A 169 12.71 -19.37 -5.57
C ALA A 169 14.23 -19.35 -5.81
N GLY A 170 14.69 -18.65 -6.86
CA GLY A 170 16.12 -18.55 -7.22
C GLY A 170 16.88 -17.44 -6.52
N LEU A 171 16.21 -16.55 -5.79
CA LEU A 171 16.83 -15.38 -5.16
C LEU A 171 17.44 -15.74 -3.81
N LYS A 172 18.67 -15.27 -3.57
CA LYS A 172 19.33 -15.36 -2.26
C LYS A 172 18.79 -14.29 -1.32
N ASP A 173 19.06 -14.41 -0.03
CA ASP A 173 18.61 -13.41 0.94
C ASP A 173 19.20 -12.02 0.69
N ALA A 174 20.44 -11.94 0.25
CA ALA A 174 21.07 -10.69 -0.17
C ALA A 174 20.34 -10.02 -1.34
N ASP A 175 19.83 -10.80 -2.30
CA ASP A 175 19.07 -10.29 -3.44
C ASP A 175 17.73 -9.70 -2.98
N LEU A 176 17.05 -10.35 -2.02
CA LEU A 176 15.81 -9.83 -1.44
C LEU A 176 16.04 -8.51 -0.69
N ILE A 177 17.17 -8.37 0.00
CA ILE A 177 17.57 -7.14 0.67
C ILE A 177 17.74 -6.00 -0.35
N ASP A 178 18.43 -6.25 -1.47
CA ASP A 178 18.63 -5.23 -2.51
C ASP A 178 17.32 -4.88 -3.22
N VAL A 179 16.47 -5.86 -3.52
CA VAL A 179 15.14 -5.64 -4.11
C VAL A 179 14.25 -4.81 -3.17
N ALA A 180 14.21 -5.14 -1.87
CA ALA A 180 13.43 -4.38 -0.89
C ALA A 180 13.91 -2.93 -0.80
N HIS A 181 15.23 -2.71 -0.77
CA HIS A 181 15.81 -1.37 -0.77
C HIS A 181 15.46 -0.57 -2.04
N TYR A 182 15.57 -1.18 -3.20
CA TYR A 182 15.18 -0.53 -4.47
C TYR A 182 13.71 -0.11 -4.46
N LEU A 183 12.79 -1.02 -4.11
CA LEU A 183 11.35 -0.77 -4.13
C LEU A 183 10.92 0.29 -3.10
N SER A 184 11.60 0.37 -1.96
CA SER A 184 11.31 1.36 -0.92
C SER A 184 11.78 2.77 -1.28
N HIS A 185 12.63 2.95 -2.31
CA HIS A 185 13.24 4.22 -2.71
C HIS A 185 12.93 4.62 -4.16
N LEU A 186 11.80 4.18 -4.71
CA LEU A 186 11.39 4.54 -6.07
C LEU A 186 11.03 6.02 -6.16
N LYS A 187 11.45 6.66 -7.28
CA LYS A 187 11.18 8.06 -7.59
C LYS A 187 9.98 8.19 -8.52
#